data_aaac80038de51560f4a94cc71e6bded8
#
_entry.id   aaac80038de51560f4a94cc71e6bded8
#
_cell.length_a   1.000
_cell.length_b   1.000
_cell.length_c   1.000
_cell.angle_alpha   90.00
_cell.angle_beta   90.00
_cell.angle_gamma   90.00
#
_symmetry.space_group_name_H-M   'P 1'
#
loop_
_entity.id
_entity.type
_entity.pdbx_description
1 polymer ?
#
loop_
_entity_poly.entity_id
_entity_poly.type
_entity_poly.pdbx_seq_one_letter_code
_entity_poly.pdbx_strand_id
1 'polypeptide(L)'
;RAEWNALRQPEDDFQATWAVLDPAGTPVTTLAGPLAIGSRTDLWPRFTWARAPVALDLPPRLPAGVYSLTLLLKGQRAGPVDCGPVAQFAVAARPRSYSIPALPQRLEADFGATIRLLGYDVEQDRRAASLTLTLWWQAIQAPDRDLKRFVHLYDAETEVIGAQDDAMPRAWTYPTSWWTAGEVVSETVVLQLAEVAAGSYSLGIGWYDPETSVRLPIVTTNVDAVRDGRLTLRAGFHLR
;
A
#
# COMPACT_ATOMS: atom_id res chain seq x y z
N ARG A 1 -6.04 21.74 -7.94
CA ARG A 1 -5.36 23.06 -8.15
C ARG A 1 -6.30 24.14 -7.65
N ALA A 2 -5.79 25.07 -6.82
CA ALA A 2 -6.52 26.26 -6.39
C ALA A 2 -6.14 27.45 -7.30
N GLU A 3 -7.14 28.25 -7.64
CA GLU A 3 -6.97 29.48 -8.40
C GLU A 3 -7.55 30.64 -7.57
N TRP A 4 -6.80 31.70 -7.46
CA TRP A 4 -7.13 32.87 -6.65
C TRP A 4 -7.17 34.12 -7.51
N ASN A 5 -8.14 34.98 -7.25
CA ASN A 5 -8.20 36.31 -7.85
C ASN A 5 -8.39 37.37 -6.76
N ALA A 6 -7.44 38.27 -6.65
CA ALA A 6 -7.52 39.40 -5.75
C ALA A 6 -8.42 40.50 -6.34
N LEU A 7 -9.69 40.54 -5.97
CA LEU A 7 -10.61 41.59 -6.42
C LEU A 7 -10.25 43.00 -5.90
N ARG A 8 -9.49 43.03 -4.80
CA ARG A 8 -8.83 44.19 -4.21
C ARG A 8 -7.50 43.74 -3.63
N GLN A 9 -6.60 44.66 -3.33
CA GLN A 9 -5.38 44.31 -2.59
C GLN A 9 -5.76 43.77 -1.21
N PRO A 10 -5.33 42.57 -0.83
CA PRO A 10 -5.57 42.04 0.49
C PRO A 10 -4.87 42.90 1.56
N GLU A 11 -5.53 43.09 2.70
CA GLU A 11 -4.99 43.89 3.81
C GLU A 11 -4.08 43.06 4.75
N ASP A 12 -3.97 41.74 4.49
CA ASP A 12 -3.24 40.80 5.29
C ASP A 12 -2.61 39.67 4.46
N ASP A 13 -1.64 38.99 5.04
CA ASP A 13 -1.07 37.78 4.44
C ASP A 13 -1.85 36.56 4.89
N PHE A 14 -2.59 35.94 3.97
CA PHE A 14 -3.48 34.83 4.25
C PHE A 14 -2.81 33.47 4.00
N GLN A 15 -3.08 32.55 4.90
CA GLN A 15 -2.77 31.13 4.77
C GLN A 15 -4.08 30.36 4.51
N ALA A 16 -4.01 29.35 3.67
CA ALA A 16 -5.12 28.43 3.42
C ALA A 16 -4.97 27.17 4.27
N THR A 17 -6.04 26.76 4.92
CA THR A 17 -6.14 25.41 5.50
C THR A 17 -7.22 24.64 4.74
N TRP A 18 -6.80 23.60 4.07
CA TRP A 18 -7.66 22.66 3.39
C TRP A 18 -7.94 21.48 4.30
N ALA A 19 -9.17 21.04 4.38
CA ALA A 19 -9.54 19.83 5.12
C ALA A 19 -10.48 18.98 4.28
N VAL A 20 -10.26 17.66 4.31
CA VAL A 20 -11.22 16.69 3.82
C VAL A 20 -12.02 16.19 5.01
N LEU A 21 -13.32 16.39 4.97
CA LEU A 21 -14.24 15.94 5.99
C LEU A 21 -14.95 14.66 5.53
N ASP A 22 -15.11 13.71 6.44
CA ASP A 22 -15.90 12.51 6.23
C ASP A 22 -17.41 12.83 6.20
N PRO A 23 -18.30 11.85 5.91
CA PRO A 23 -19.74 12.07 5.92
C PRO A 23 -20.32 12.51 7.27
N ALA A 24 -19.60 12.31 8.38
CA ALA A 24 -19.98 12.79 9.72
C ALA A 24 -19.45 14.20 10.03
N GLY A 25 -18.69 14.81 9.11
CA GLY A 25 -18.08 16.12 9.29
C GLY A 25 -16.75 16.11 10.05
N THR A 26 -16.13 14.94 10.24
CA THR A 26 -14.85 14.80 10.93
C THR A 26 -13.69 14.95 9.93
N PRO A 27 -12.67 15.76 10.23
CA PRO A 27 -11.50 15.86 9.38
C PRO A 27 -10.71 14.54 9.28
N VAL A 28 -10.49 14.04 8.07
CA VAL A 28 -9.69 12.83 7.80
C VAL A 28 -8.28 13.17 7.34
N THR A 29 -8.07 14.33 6.74
CA THR A 29 -6.76 14.90 6.41
C THR A 29 -6.84 16.41 6.30
N THR A 30 -5.73 17.08 6.59
CA THR A 30 -5.62 18.54 6.50
C THR A 30 -4.30 18.93 5.86
N LEU A 31 -4.30 20.05 5.15
CA LEU A 31 -3.12 20.68 4.58
C LEU A 31 -3.19 22.18 4.81
N ALA A 32 -2.18 22.75 5.45
CA ALA A 32 -2.05 24.19 5.62
C ALA A 32 -0.85 24.72 4.81
N GLY A 33 -1.00 25.91 4.24
CA GLY A 33 0.06 26.56 3.48
C GLY A 33 -0.35 27.89 2.88
N PRO A 34 0.60 28.58 2.24
CA PRO A 34 0.32 29.86 1.58
C PRO A 34 -0.63 29.69 0.39
N LEU A 35 -1.38 30.75 0.06
CA LEU A 35 -2.26 30.75 -1.12
C LEU A 35 -1.46 30.63 -2.43
N ALA A 36 -0.23 31.13 -2.44
CA ALA A 36 0.70 30.92 -3.56
C ALA A 36 2.12 30.79 -3.01
N ILE A 37 2.91 29.89 -3.62
CA ILE A 37 4.29 29.64 -3.21
C ILE A 37 5.15 30.88 -3.51
N GLY A 38 5.91 31.33 -2.52
CA GLY A 38 6.87 32.42 -2.66
C GLY A 38 6.24 33.81 -2.79
N SER A 39 4.94 33.99 -2.54
CA SER A 39 4.26 35.27 -2.65
C SER A 39 3.31 35.50 -1.48
N ARG A 40 3.50 36.58 -0.77
CA ARG A 40 2.60 37.07 0.29
C ARG A 40 1.36 37.72 -0.32
N THR A 41 0.18 37.43 0.23
CA THR A 41 -1.08 37.93 -0.33
C THR A 41 -1.27 39.44 -0.13
N ASP A 42 -0.75 40.03 0.95
CA ASP A 42 -0.81 41.48 1.22
C ASP A 42 -0.01 42.31 0.20
N LEU A 43 0.86 41.67 -0.58
CA LEU A 43 1.61 42.28 -1.67
C LEU A 43 0.93 42.12 -3.05
N TRP A 44 -0.23 41.45 -3.14
CA TRP A 44 -0.92 41.25 -4.41
C TRP A 44 -1.67 42.51 -4.83
N PRO A 45 -1.34 43.10 -5.98
CA PRO A 45 -2.15 44.17 -6.56
C PRO A 45 -3.60 43.70 -6.83
N ARG A 46 -4.50 44.63 -6.93
CA ARG A 46 -5.85 44.35 -7.41
C ARG A 46 -5.80 43.60 -8.75
N PHE A 47 -6.66 42.57 -8.89
CA PHE A 47 -6.75 41.68 -10.04
C PHE A 47 -5.56 40.75 -10.26
N THR A 48 -4.73 40.55 -9.24
CA THR A 48 -3.72 39.50 -9.29
C THR A 48 -4.41 38.13 -9.40
N TRP A 49 -3.92 37.34 -10.34
CA TRP A 49 -4.26 35.93 -10.47
C TRP A 49 -3.10 35.07 -9.94
N ALA A 50 -3.40 34.16 -9.05
CA ALA A 50 -2.44 33.22 -8.54
C ALA A 50 -2.97 31.78 -8.63
N ARG A 51 -2.08 30.83 -8.83
CA ARG A 51 -2.40 29.40 -8.87
C ARG A 51 -1.47 28.65 -7.92
N ALA A 52 -2.04 27.73 -7.17
CA ALA A 52 -1.27 26.83 -6.31
C ALA A 52 -1.73 25.38 -6.51
N PRO A 53 -0.77 24.42 -6.59
CA PRO A 53 -1.13 23.03 -6.47
C PRO A 53 -1.56 22.76 -5.02
N VAL A 54 -2.64 22.00 -4.87
CA VAL A 54 -3.10 21.51 -3.57
C VAL A 54 -3.12 19.99 -3.69
N ALA A 55 -2.25 19.31 -2.97
CA ALA A 55 -2.19 17.86 -2.87
C ALA A 55 -2.53 17.46 -1.44
N LEU A 56 -3.58 16.67 -1.29
CA LEU A 56 -4.03 16.12 -0.01
C LEU A 56 -3.89 14.60 -0.10
N ASP A 57 -3.08 14.04 0.77
CA ASP A 57 -2.94 12.59 0.89
C ASP A 57 -4.13 12.04 1.64
N LEU A 58 -4.90 11.21 0.96
CA LEU A 58 -6.06 10.56 1.56
C LEU A 58 -5.65 9.26 2.25
N PRO A 59 -6.12 9.00 3.49
CA PRO A 59 -5.89 7.74 4.15
C PRO A 59 -6.34 6.56 3.27
N PRO A 60 -5.53 5.49 3.14
CA PRO A 60 -5.80 4.41 2.19
C PRO A 60 -7.00 3.55 2.56
N ARG A 61 -7.50 3.67 3.78
CA ARG A 61 -8.63 2.87 4.31
C ARG A 61 -9.90 3.70 4.51
N LEU A 62 -10.06 4.79 3.77
CA LEU A 62 -11.30 5.58 3.86
C LEU A 62 -12.51 4.71 3.58
N PRO A 63 -13.56 4.75 4.43
CA PRO A 63 -14.85 4.14 4.14
C PRO A 63 -15.47 4.71 2.87
N ALA A 64 -16.38 3.94 2.26
CA ALA A 64 -17.20 4.49 1.18
C ALA A 64 -18.10 5.62 1.72
N GLY A 65 -18.23 6.67 0.93
CA GLY A 65 -19.05 7.80 1.33
C GLY A 65 -18.80 9.04 0.48
N VAL A 66 -19.57 10.09 0.77
CA VAL A 66 -19.37 11.40 0.16
C VAL A 66 -18.55 12.27 1.12
N TYR A 67 -17.41 12.71 0.65
CA TYR A 67 -16.47 13.54 1.41
C TYR A 67 -16.53 14.97 0.92
N SER A 68 -16.33 15.91 1.84
CA SER A 68 -16.33 17.35 1.53
C SER A 68 -14.92 17.92 1.67
N LEU A 69 -14.47 18.66 0.66
CA LEU A 69 -13.26 19.48 0.75
C LEU A 69 -13.66 20.87 1.25
N THR A 70 -13.11 21.29 2.37
CA THR A 70 -13.37 22.61 2.98
C THR A 70 -12.13 23.47 2.91
N LEU A 71 -12.34 24.78 2.98
CA LEU A 71 -11.31 25.80 2.97
C LEU A 71 -11.53 26.78 4.11
N LEU A 72 -10.48 26.99 4.91
CA LEU A 72 -10.39 28.05 5.91
C LEU A 72 -9.22 28.97 5.53
N LEU A 73 -9.47 30.27 5.46
CA LEU A 73 -8.43 31.27 5.30
C LEU A 73 -8.13 31.90 6.65
N LYS A 74 -6.84 32.04 6.98
CA LYS A 74 -6.38 32.70 8.21
C LYS A 74 -5.35 33.74 7.87
N GLY A 75 -5.63 34.98 8.21
CA GLY A 75 -4.67 36.08 8.15
C GLY A 75 -3.76 36.11 9.36
N GLN A 76 -2.68 36.88 9.28
CA GLN A 76 -1.78 37.12 10.42
C GLN A 76 -2.43 38.01 11.48
N ARG A 77 -3.23 38.99 11.05
CA ARG A 77 -3.94 39.97 11.86
C ARG A 77 -5.45 39.78 11.81
N ALA A 78 -5.95 39.36 10.65
CA ALA A 78 -7.37 39.09 10.44
C ALA A 78 -7.76 37.76 11.09
N GLY A 79 -8.96 37.71 11.62
CA GLY A 79 -9.54 36.47 12.12
C GLY A 79 -9.73 35.44 10.99
N PRO A 80 -9.98 34.17 11.35
CA PRO A 80 -10.21 33.14 10.36
C PRO A 80 -11.51 33.39 9.58
N VAL A 81 -11.46 33.12 8.29
CA VAL A 81 -12.63 33.16 7.39
C VAL A 81 -12.92 31.75 6.94
N ASP A 82 -14.01 31.19 7.40
CA ASP A 82 -14.50 29.88 6.96
C ASP A 82 -15.19 30.06 5.59
N CYS A 83 -14.60 29.48 4.54
CA CYS A 83 -15.15 29.48 3.19
C CYS A 83 -16.14 28.30 2.97
N GLY A 84 -16.25 27.41 3.95
CA GLY A 84 -17.13 26.24 3.89
C GLY A 84 -16.65 25.16 2.89
N PRO A 85 -17.56 24.28 2.47
CA PRO A 85 -17.27 23.26 1.49
C PRO A 85 -17.09 23.87 0.08
N VAL A 86 -15.94 23.62 -0.51
CA VAL A 86 -15.59 24.10 -1.87
C VAL A 86 -15.74 23.01 -2.94
N ALA A 87 -15.73 21.72 -2.53
CA ALA A 87 -15.97 20.59 -3.41
C ALA A 87 -16.47 19.38 -2.62
N GLN A 88 -17.12 18.46 -3.33
CA GLN A 88 -17.46 17.14 -2.82
C GLN A 88 -17.00 16.06 -3.79
N PHE A 89 -16.63 14.90 -3.25
CA PHE A 89 -16.26 13.73 -4.04
C PHE A 89 -16.70 12.44 -3.35
N ALA A 90 -16.99 11.43 -4.14
CA ALA A 90 -17.35 10.12 -3.64
C ALA A 90 -16.12 9.20 -3.52
N VAL A 91 -15.98 8.54 -2.38
CA VAL A 91 -15.05 7.43 -2.20
C VAL A 91 -15.83 6.14 -2.35
N ALA A 92 -15.44 5.30 -3.30
CA ALA A 92 -15.99 3.97 -3.48
C ALA A 92 -15.34 2.97 -2.51
N ALA A 93 -16.12 2.04 -1.97
CA ALA A 93 -15.56 0.94 -1.21
C ALA A 93 -14.65 0.09 -2.10
N ARG A 94 -13.49 -0.33 -1.59
CA ARG A 94 -12.68 -1.35 -2.24
C ARG A 94 -13.35 -2.71 -2.05
N PRO A 95 -13.46 -3.55 -3.09
CA PRO A 95 -13.88 -4.92 -2.92
C PRO A 95 -12.92 -5.66 -2.00
N ARG A 96 -13.43 -6.21 -0.90
CA ARG A 96 -12.66 -6.98 0.09
C ARG A 96 -13.29 -8.34 0.28
N SER A 97 -12.48 -9.34 0.56
CA SER A 97 -12.92 -10.67 0.94
C SER A 97 -12.50 -10.97 2.37
N TYR A 98 -13.40 -11.55 3.15
CA TYR A 98 -13.12 -12.02 4.51
C TYR A 98 -13.35 -13.53 4.64
N SER A 99 -13.86 -14.17 3.59
CA SER A 99 -14.07 -15.60 3.55
C SER A 99 -12.84 -16.31 2.97
N ILE A 100 -12.42 -17.38 3.63
CA ILE A 100 -11.33 -18.23 3.16
C ILE A 100 -11.89 -19.13 2.05
N PRO A 101 -11.33 -19.08 0.83
CA PRO A 101 -11.79 -19.94 -0.26
C PRO A 101 -11.34 -21.39 -0.04
N ALA A 102 -11.77 -22.30 -0.92
CA ALA A 102 -11.17 -23.62 -1.00
C ALA A 102 -9.69 -23.47 -1.40
N LEU A 103 -8.80 -24.03 -0.60
CA LEU A 103 -7.35 -23.94 -0.79
C LEU A 103 -6.82 -25.27 -1.32
N PRO A 104 -6.08 -25.30 -2.45
CA PRO A 104 -5.47 -26.52 -2.98
C PRO A 104 -4.49 -27.15 -2.01
N GLN A 105 -3.63 -26.33 -1.38
CA GLN A 105 -2.72 -26.74 -0.33
C GLN A 105 -2.87 -25.81 0.88
N ARG A 106 -3.28 -26.37 2.02
CA ARG A 106 -3.38 -25.63 3.28
C ARG A 106 -2.04 -25.63 4.00
N LEU A 107 -1.57 -24.46 4.35
CA LEU A 107 -0.36 -24.26 5.12
C LEU A 107 -0.50 -22.96 5.91
N GLU A 108 -0.59 -23.06 7.23
CA GLU A 108 -0.73 -21.89 8.08
C GLU A 108 0.62 -21.49 8.65
N ALA A 109 1.01 -20.24 8.42
CA ALA A 109 2.21 -19.64 8.99
C ALA A 109 1.99 -18.14 9.24
N ASP A 110 2.31 -17.67 10.44
CA ASP A 110 2.17 -16.29 10.85
C ASP A 110 3.51 -15.55 10.71
N PHE A 111 3.50 -14.50 9.89
CA PHE A 111 4.62 -13.59 9.70
C PHE A 111 4.45 -12.39 10.63
N GLY A 112 5.21 -12.37 11.70
CA GLY A 112 4.95 -11.50 12.83
C GLY A 112 3.55 -11.75 13.42
N ALA A 113 2.97 -10.71 14.02
CA ALA A 113 1.56 -10.72 14.46
C ALA A 113 0.64 -10.08 13.41
N THR A 114 1.07 -9.98 12.15
CA THR A 114 0.44 -9.09 11.16
C THR A 114 -0.19 -9.84 10.00
N ILE A 115 0.52 -10.78 9.39
CA ILE A 115 0.08 -11.47 8.18
C ILE A 115 0.17 -12.99 8.39
N ARG A 116 -0.89 -13.70 8.00
CA ARG A 116 -0.95 -15.15 7.99
C ARG A 116 -0.99 -15.67 6.56
N LEU A 117 -0.17 -16.65 6.24
CA LEU A 117 -0.40 -17.52 5.10
C LEU A 117 -1.52 -18.49 5.47
N LEU A 118 -2.51 -18.64 4.59
CA LEU A 118 -3.61 -19.62 4.73
C LEU A 118 -3.34 -20.88 3.91
N GLY A 119 -2.64 -20.71 2.81
CA GLY A 119 -2.34 -21.78 1.87
C GLY A 119 -1.78 -21.24 0.56
N TYR A 120 -1.47 -22.17 -0.31
CA TYR A 120 -0.88 -21.87 -1.62
C TYR A 120 -1.28 -22.88 -2.68
N ASP A 121 -0.99 -22.54 -3.93
CA ASP A 121 -0.98 -23.44 -5.07
C ASP A 121 0.27 -23.19 -5.90
N VAL A 122 0.81 -24.24 -6.53
CA VAL A 122 2.01 -24.12 -7.34
C VAL A 122 1.90 -24.96 -8.60
N GLU A 123 2.06 -24.32 -9.75
CA GLU A 123 2.00 -24.94 -11.08
C GLU A 123 3.30 -24.65 -11.83
N GLN A 124 3.85 -25.69 -12.46
CA GLN A 124 5.02 -25.56 -13.33
C GLN A 124 4.60 -25.73 -14.79
N ASP A 125 4.81 -24.69 -15.59
CA ASP A 125 4.70 -24.78 -17.06
C ASP A 125 6.08 -24.99 -17.66
N ARG A 126 6.34 -26.22 -18.10
CA ARG A 126 7.63 -26.59 -18.74
C ARG A 126 7.80 -25.98 -20.12
N ARG A 127 6.71 -25.67 -20.84
CA ARG A 127 6.77 -25.07 -22.18
C ARG A 127 7.09 -23.59 -22.09
N ALA A 128 6.47 -22.89 -21.15
CA ALA A 128 6.72 -21.49 -20.89
C ALA A 128 7.97 -21.26 -20.02
N ALA A 129 8.62 -22.34 -19.55
CA ALA A 129 9.72 -22.29 -18.60
C ALA A 129 9.39 -21.36 -17.43
N SER A 130 8.26 -21.58 -16.77
CA SER A 130 7.78 -20.74 -15.67
C SER A 130 7.21 -21.56 -14.51
N LEU A 131 7.22 -20.96 -13.32
CA LEU A 131 6.57 -21.44 -12.12
C LEU A 131 5.54 -20.40 -11.70
N THR A 132 4.28 -20.79 -11.61
CA THR A 132 3.19 -19.95 -11.12
C THR A 132 2.87 -20.35 -9.69
N LEU A 133 2.94 -19.40 -8.77
CA LEU A 133 2.60 -19.57 -7.36
C LEU A 133 1.41 -18.68 -7.03
N THR A 134 0.32 -19.26 -6.54
CA THR A 134 -0.81 -18.53 -5.98
C THR A 134 -0.75 -18.63 -4.45
N LEU A 135 -0.82 -17.49 -3.78
CA LEU A 135 -0.75 -17.35 -2.33
C LEU A 135 -2.04 -16.76 -1.79
N TRP A 136 -2.52 -17.28 -0.67
CA TRP A 136 -3.65 -16.73 0.07
C TRP A 136 -3.18 -16.26 1.44
N TRP A 137 -3.26 -14.95 1.62
CA TRP A 137 -2.88 -14.27 2.84
C TRP A 137 -4.10 -13.82 3.63
N GLN A 138 -3.98 -13.74 4.93
CA GLN A 138 -4.93 -13.07 5.81
C GLN A 138 -4.22 -12.02 6.64
N ALA A 139 -4.78 -10.80 6.68
CA ALA A 139 -4.35 -9.82 7.65
C ALA A 139 -4.85 -10.22 9.05
N ILE A 140 -3.95 -10.62 9.95
CA ILE A 140 -4.31 -10.91 11.35
C ILE A 140 -4.78 -9.60 12.01
N GLN A 141 -4.05 -8.54 11.77
CA GLN A 141 -4.40 -7.16 12.10
C GLN A 141 -4.13 -6.27 10.89
N ALA A 142 -4.70 -5.06 10.89
CA ALA A 142 -4.45 -4.11 9.84
C ALA A 142 -2.97 -3.68 9.85
N PRO A 143 -2.17 -3.96 8.80
CA PRO A 143 -0.77 -3.55 8.78
C PRO A 143 -0.64 -2.02 8.85
N ASP A 144 0.29 -1.51 9.62
CA ASP A 144 0.54 -0.07 9.79
C ASP A 144 1.45 0.53 8.71
N ARG A 145 2.09 -0.33 7.91
CA ARG A 145 3.05 0.03 6.87
C ARG A 145 2.97 -0.88 5.66
N ASP A 146 3.69 -0.49 4.61
CA ASP A 146 3.82 -1.30 3.40
C ASP A 146 4.97 -2.30 3.55
N LEU A 147 4.61 -3.57 3.49
CA LEU A 147 5.53 -4.69 3.52
C LEU A 147 5.69 -5.26 2.11
N LYS A 148 6.89 -5.79 1.83
CA LYS A 148 7.14 -6.57 0.62
C LYS A 148 7.17 -8.06 0.94
N ARG A 149 6.51 -8.85 0.10
CA ARG A 149 6.75 -10.29 0.10
C ARG A 149 7.92 -10.60 -0.82
N PHE A 150 8.64 -11.67 -0.49
CA PHE A 150 9.57 -12.31 -1.41
C PHE A 150 9.12 -13.72 -1.74
N VAL A 151 9.39 -14.15 -2.97
CA VAL A 151 9.25 -15.51 -3.45
C VAL A 151 10.54 -15.86 -4.15
N HIS A 152 11.32 -16.76 -3.57
CA HIS A 152 12.63 -17.15 -4.08
C HIS A 152 12.71 -18.63 -4.35
N LEU A 153 13.29 -19.00 -5.49
CA LEU A 153 13.64 -20.35 -5.83
C LEU A 153 15.13 -20.57 -5.51
N TYR A 154 15.40 -21.35 -4.49
CA TYR A 154 16.75 -21.64 -3.99
C TYR A 154 17.27 -22.97 -4.54
N ASP A 155 18.49 -22.98 -5.04
CA ASP A 155 19.21 -24.22 -5.30
C ASP A 155 19.33 -25.03 -4.00
N ALA A 156 19.00 -26.33 -4.05
CA ALA A 156 18.89 -27.15 -2.86
C ALA A 156 20.24 -27.49 -2.20
N GLU A 157 21.34 -27.38 -2.95
CA GLU A 157 22.69 -27.70 -2.48
C GLU A 157 23.45 -26.43 -2.07
N THR A 158 23.39 -25.40 -2.89
CA THR A 158 24.20 -24.20 -2.74
C THR A 158 23.47 -23.06 -2.03
N GLU A 159 22.14 -23.14 -1.85
CA GLU A 159 21.27 -22.07 -1.33
C GLU A 159 21.31 -20.79 -2.19
N VAL A 160 21.86 -20.85 -3.40
CA VAL A 160 21.87 -19.72 -4.33
C VAL A 160 20.48 -19.52 -4.91
N ILE A 161 20.07 -18.28 -5.07
CA ILE A 161 18.77 -17.93 -5.66
C ILE A 161 18.86 -18.08 -7.18
N GLY A 162 18.09 -19.01 -7.75
CA GLY A 162 17.97 -19.21 -9.19
C GLY A 162 16.94 -18.30 -9.85
N ALA A 163 15.84 -18.01 -9.15
CA ALA A 163 14.82 -17.07 -9.59
C ALA A 163 14.15 -16.41 -8.38
N GLN A 164 13.70 -15.19 -8.54
CA GLN A 164 13.04 -14.45 -7.45
C GLN A 164 12.00 -13.45 -7.95
N ASP A 165 11.07 -13.12 -7.07
CA ASP A 165 10.15 -11.98 -7.21
C ASP A 165 9.92 -11.35 -5.83
N ASP A 166 10.29 -10.07 -5.72
CA ASP A 166 10.15 -9.26 -4.51
C ASP A 166 9.24 -8.07 -4.82
N ALA A 167 8.03 -8.09 -4.30
CA ALA A 167 7.05 -7.06 -4.62
C ALA A 167 6.10 -6.80 -3.46
N MET A 168 5.43 -5.66 -3.49
CA MET A 168 4.19 -5.49 -2.75
C MET A 168 3.09 -6.36 -3.36
N PRO A 169 2.08 -6.76 -2.58
CA PRO A 169 1.01 -7.64 -3.04
C PRO A 169 0.37 -7.21 -4.36
N ARG A 170 -0.06 -8.22 -5.14
CA ARG A 170 -0.68 -8.03 -6.47
C ARG A 170 0.15 -7.14 -7.39
N ALA A 171 1.46 -7.42 -7.47
CA ALA A 171 2.40 -6.67 -8.30
C ALA A 171 2.27 -5.15 -8.09
N TRP A 172 2.44 -4.70 -6.85
CA TRP A 172 2.42 -3.29 -6.39
C TRP A 172 1.05 -2.60 -6.42
N THR A 173 -0.04 -3.31 -6.73
CA THR A 173 -1.37 -2.69 -6.86
C THR A 173 -2.22 -2.75 -5.60
N TYR A 174 -1.79 -3.52 -4.58
CA TYR A 174 -2.53 -3.67 -3.33
C TYR A 174 -1.62 -3.69 -2.09
N PRO A 175 -0.96 -2.57 -1.74
CA PRO A 175 -0.06 -2.45 -0.60
C PRO A 175 -0.69 -2.95 0.70
N THR A 176 0.13 -3.48 1.61
CA THR A 176 -0.38 -4.04 2.88
C THR A 176 -1.00 -2.98 3.78
N SER A 177 -0.55 -1.72 3.72
CA SER A 177 -1.19 -0.59 4.44
C SER A 177 -2.66 -0.38 4.07
N TRP A 178 -3.13 -0.96 2.97
CA TRP A 178 -4.53 -0.91 2.55
C TRP A 178 -5.39 -2.03 3.11
N TRP A 179 -4.78 -3.09 3.63
CA TRP A 179 -5.50 -4.24 4.17
C TRP A 179 -6.19 -3.90 5.49
N THR A 180 -7.28 -4.59 5.78
CA THR A 180 -8.00 -4.48 7.05
C THR A 180 -7.93 -5.80 7.81
N ALA A 181 -8.07 -5.75 9.13
CA ALA A 181 -8.06 -6.95 9.95
C ALA A 181 -9.07 -8.00 9.46
N GLY A 182 -8.65 -9.25 9.39
CA GLY A 182 -9.44 -10.38 8.89
C GLY A 182 -9.53 -10.48 7.37
N GLU A 183 -9.07 -9.49 6.60
CA GLU A 183 -9.14 -9.52 5.13
C GLU A 183 -8.30 -10.64 4.55
N VAL A 184 -8.88 -11.36 3.60
CA VAL A 184 -8.21 -12.42 2.82
C VAL A 184 -7.82 -11.88 1.46
N VAL A 185 -6.52 -11.90 1.17
CA VAL A 185 -5.92 -11.40 -0.06
C VAL A 185 -5.25 -12.54 -0.81
N SER A 186 -5.65 -12.75 -2.05
CA SER A 186 -4.96 -13.67 -2.95
C SER A 186 -4.08 -12.91 -3.94
N GLU A 187 -2.95 -13.48 -4.27
CA GLU A 187 -2.07 -13.00 -5.33
C GLU A 187 -1.43 -14.14 -6.09
N THR A 188 -1.05 -13.87 -7.33
CA THR A 188 -0.34 -14.82 -8.19
C THR A 188 1.02 -14.24 -8.55
N VAL A 189 2.06 -15.05 -8.41
CA VAL A 189 3.46 -14.74 -8.71
C VAL A 189 3.95 -15.67 -9.79
N VAL A 190 4.63 -15.16 -10.79
CA VAL A 190 5.23 -15.95 -11.86
C VAL A 190 6.74 -15.79 -11.85
N LEU A 191 7.45 -16.87 -11.55
CA LEU A 191 8.89 -16.93 -11.68
C LEU A 191 9.26 -17.45 -13.09
N GLN A 192 10.10 -16.70 -13.79
CA GLN A 192 10.68 -17.13 -15.06
C GLN A 192 11.87 -18.06 -14.82
N LEU A 193 11.90 -19.18 -15.49
CA LEU A 193 12.88 -20.24 -15.27
C LEU A 193 13.81 -20.47 -16.48
N ALA A 194 13.66 -19.67 -17.53
CA ALA A 194 14.41 -19.88 -18.79
C ALA A 194 15.95 -19.81 -18.61
N GLU A 195 16.41 -19.02 -17.64
CA GLU A 195 17.82 -18.85 -17.34
C GLU A 195 18.29 -19.62 -16.10
N VAL A 196 17.37 -20.39 -15.47
CA VAL A 196 17.68 -21.16 -14.28
C VAL A 196 18.30 -22.50 -14.71
N ALA A 197 19.44 -22.84 -14.14
CA ALA A 197 20.15 -24.09 -14.45
C ALA A 197 19.29 -25.33 -14.10
N ALA A 198 19.52 -26.42 -14.79
CA ALA A 198 18.92 -27.69 -14.39
C ALA A 198 19.45 -28.11 -13.00
N GLY A 199 18.55 -28.61 -12.14
CA GLY A 199 18.92 -28.95 -10.77
C GLY A 199 17.74 -29.17 -9.86
N SER A 200 18.03 -29.35 -8.58
CA SER A 200 17.04 -29.46 -7.53
C SER A 200 16.89 -28.12 -6.81
N TYR A 201 15.65 -27.70 -6.62
CA TYR A 201 15.35 -26.39 -6.02
C TYR A 201 14.31 -26.51 -4.90
N SER A 202 14.33 -25.53 -4.00
CA SER A 202 13.30 -25.32 -2.98
C SER A 202 12.66 -23.94 -3.15
N LEU A 203 11.35 -23.86 -2.94
CA LEU A 203 10.57 -22.63 -3.05
C LEU A 203 10.37 -22.06 -1.65
N GLY A 204 10.92 -20.88 -1.42
CA GLY A 204 10.83 -20.16 -0.15
C GLY A 204 10.11 -18.82 -0.28
N ILE A 205 9.32 -18.47 0.74
CA ILE A 205 8.61 -17.21 0.83
C ILE A 205 8.83 -16.52 2.16
N GLY A 206 8.56 -15.24 2.20
CA GLY A 206 8.53 -14.46 3.41
C GLY A 206 8.11 -13.01 3.17
N TRP A 207 8.18 -12.24 4.24
CA TRP A 207 7.88 -10.81 4.25
C TRP A 207 9.02 -10.02 4.85
N TYR A 208 9.22 -8.81 4.38
CA TYR A 208 10.19 -7.87 4.95
C TYR A 208 9.70 -6.42 4.85
N ASP A 209 10.24 -5.60 5.74
CA ASP A 209 10.07 -4.16 5.70
C ASP A 209 11.04 -3.57 4.67
N PRO A 210 10.56 -2.91 3.60
CA PRO A 210 11.43 -2.38 2.55
C PRO A 210 12.33 -1.22 2.99
N GLU A 211 12.00 -0.53 4.10
CA GLU A 211 12.81 0.58 4.62
C GLU A 211 14.03 0.06 5.39
N THR A 212 13.86 -1.03 6.13
CA THR A 212 14.90 -1.60 6.99
C THR A 212 15.54 -2.86 6.43
N SER A 213 14.92 -3.48 5.41
CA SER A 213 15.26 -4.80 4.88
C SER A 213 15.17 -5.94 5.91
N VAL A 214 14.53 -5.70 7.05
CA VAL A 214 14.36 -6.70 8.10
C VAL A 214 13.19 -7.62 7.76
N ARG A 215 13.45 -8.92 7.75
CA ARG A 215 12.41 -9.93 7.52
C ARG A 215 11.51 -10.07 8.74
N LEU A 216 10.21 -10.27 8.50
CA LEU A 216 9.28 -10.59 9.56
C LEU A 216 9.60 -12.00 10.11
N PRO A 217 9.63 -12.17 11.43
CA PRO A 217 9.80 -13.50 12.01
C PRO A 217 8.57 -14.36 11.73
N ILE A 218 8.76 -15.65 11.53
CA ILE A 218 7.68 -16.62 11.47
C ILE A 218 7.46 -17.13 12.87
N VAL A 219 6.32 -16.80 13.48
CA VAL A 219 6.04 -17.03 14.90
C VAL A 219 5.14 -18.24 15.16
N THR A 220 4.33 -18.61 14.17
CA THR A 220 3.44 -19.77 14.24
C THR A 220 3.41 -20.47 12.89
N THR A 221 3.61 -21.77 12.88
CA THR A 221 3.52 -22.60 11.69
C THR A 221 3.27 -24.04 12.08
N ASN A 222 2.61 -24.78 11.21
CA ASN A 222 2.41 -26.22 11.35
C ASN A 222 3.49 -27.05 10.61
N VAL A 223 4.59 -26.42 10.19
CA VAL A 223 5.71 -27.09 9.52
C VAL A 223 7.05 -26.64 10.08
N ASP A 224 8.04 -27.54 10.05
CA ASP A 224 9.40 -27.31 10.58
C ASP A 224 10.34 -26.62 9.56
N ALA A 225 9.84 -26.23 8.40
CA ALA A 225 10.62 -25.71 7.27
C ALA A 225 10.82 -24.19 7.33
N VAL A 226 11.26 -23.67 8.48
CA VAL A 226 11.53 -22.24 8.71
C VAL A 226 13.00 -21.99 8.90
N ARG A 227 13.56 -21.04 8.16
CA ARG A 227 14.95 -20.59 8.32
C ARG A 227 15.07 -19.09 7.98
N ASP A 228 15.67 -18.32 8.87
CA ASP A 228 15.98 -16.90 8.66
C ASP A 228 14.81 -16.04 8.13
N GLY A 229 13.61 -16.22 8.72
CA GLY A 229 12.38 -15.54 8.27
C GLY A 229 11.88 -16.01 6.91
N ARG A 230 12.35 -17.13 6.39
CA ARG A 230 11.91 -17.81 5.18
C ARG A 230 11.11 -19.06 5.56
N LEU A 231 9.93 -19.18 4.99
CA LEU A 231 9.13 -20.42 5.02
C LEU A 231 9.37 -21.17 3.70
N THR A 232 9.81 -22.41 3.78
CA THR A 232 9.92 -23.28 2.61
C THR A 232 8.57 -23.94 2.35
N LEU A 233 7.93 -23.60 1.22
CA LEU A 233 6.63 -24.15 0.81
C LEU A 233 6.77 -25.57 0.27
N ARG A 234 7.78 -25.77 -0.56
CA ARG A 234 8.06 -27.05 -1.21
C ARG A 234 9.54 -27.21 -1.43
N ALA A 235 10.07 -28.36 -1.06
CA ALA A 235 11.41 -28.80 -1.40
C ALA A 235 11.36 -29.79 -2.59
N GLY A 236 12.47 -29.89 -3.33
CA GLY A 236 12.62 -30.90 -4.39
C GLY A 236 11.89 -30.60 -5.71
N PHE A 237 11.88 -29.35 -6.13
CA PHE A 237 11.60 -29.02 -7.54
C PHE A 237 12.79 -29.46 -8.41
N HIS A 238 12.50 -30.29 -9.42
CA HIS A 238 13.53 -30.67 -10.39
C HIS A 238 13.30 -29.90 -11.71
N LEU A 239 14.22 -29.01 -12.03
CA LEU A 239 14.31 -28.35 -13.32
C LEU A 239 15.21 -29.18 -14.25
N ARG A 240 14.76 -29.38 -15.49
CA ARG A 240 15.45 -30.17 -16.52
C ARG A 240 15.75 -29.30 -17.73
#